data_888a987e0d01f24a1b0f5b57f9de977c
#
_entry.id   888a987e0d01f24a1b0f5b57f9de977c
#
_cell.length_a   1.000
_cell.length_b   1.000
_cell.length_c   1.000
_cell.angle_alpha   90.00
_cell.angle_beta   90.00
_cell.angle_gamma   90.00
#
_symmetry.space_group_name_H-M   'P 1'
#
loop_
_entity.id
_entity.type
_entity.pdbx_description
1 polymer ?
#
loop_
_entity_poly.entity_id
_entity_poly.type
_entity_poly.pdbx_seq_one_letter_code
_entity_poly.pdbx_strand_id
1 'polypeptide(L)'
;MMIPVFVLSARAQGSSDIGTYYQAADGKKGAELKTALFQIISPHVVLTYTPGVWEAINAIDIRDDGCIWDIYSDISSFTPKTDQDHGAEVDGEGMVYNREHIIPKSWFNEGSGATDYPMYTDLHHLFPTDRFVNAMRSNYPFGEVDKSTDPTKQSADGFSKFGIADPSLGYTLTNGKARVFEPNDEFKGDIARVCFYMATAYEAYKSGGGKDRSPEDWDHSDKTMLDGTVYPFFKPWALTMLLRWAFVSIARVKKSSRVS
;
A
#
# COMPACT_ATOMS: atom_id res chain seq x y z
N MET A 1 -11.31 22.20 -22.58
CA MET A 1 -9.92 21.78 -22.73
C MET A 1 -9.89 20.28 -22.55
N MET A 2 -9.86 19.50 -23.63
CA MET A 2 -9.90 18.04 -23.58
C MET A 2 -8.53 17.52 -23.17
N ILE A 3 -8.47 16.81 -22.04
CA ILE A 3 -7.29 16.08 -21.64
C ILE A 3 -7.26 14.78 -22.45
N PRO A 4 -6.20 14.46 -23.20
CA PRO A 4 -6.14 13.24 -23.97
C PRO A 4 -6.03 12.04 -23.01
N VAL A 5 -6.99 11.16 -23.10
CA VAL A 5 -6.93 9.83 -22.46
C VAL A 5 -5.89 9.03 -23.23
N PHE A 6 -4.68 8.91 -22.68
CA PHE A 6 -3.69 7.98 -23.18
C PHE A 6 -4.11 6.56 -22.77
N VAL A 7 -4.65 5.82 -23.73
CA VAL A 7 -4.78 4.39 -23.62
C VAL A 7 -3.37 3.79 -23.72
N LEU A 8 -2.75 3.52 -22.59
CA LEU A 8 -1.53 2.71 -22.56
C LEU A 8 -1.90 1.25 -22.86
N SER A 9 -1.69 0.82 -24.09
CA SER A 9 -1.57 -0.58 -24.38
C SER A 9 -0.18 -1.03 -23.88
N ALA A 10 -0.10 -1.48 -22.65
CA ALA A 10 1.08 -2.18 -22.15
C ALA A 10 1.17 -3.52 -22.87
N ARG A 11 1.89 -3.59 -23.98
CA ARG A 11 2.43 -4.85 -24.47
C ARG A 11 3.57 -5.22 -23.51
N ALA A 12 3.32 -6.17 -22.62
CA ALA A 12 4.35 -6.85 -21.90
C ALA A 12 5.21 -7.61 -22.93
N GLN A 13 6.34 -7.06 -23.30
CA GLN A 13 7.40 -7.79 -23.97
C GLN A 13 8.27 -8.42 -22.89
N GLY A 14 8.03 -9.68 -22.65
CA GLY A 14 8.78 -10.53 -21.75
C GLY A 14 7.90 -11.70 -21.36
N SER A 15 7.89 -12.75 -22.18
CA SER A 15 7.33 -14.03 -21.78
C SER A 15 8.26 -14.69 -20.77
N SER A 16 8.26 -14.20 -19.53
CA SER A 16 8.50 -15.09 -18.42
C SER A 16 7.29 -16.01 -18.41
N ASP A 17 7.50 -17.27 -18.29
CA ASP A 17 6.55 -18.36 -18.43
C ASP A 17 5.45 -18.32 -17.34
N ILE A 18 4.59 -17.31 -17.40
CA ILE A 18 3.39 -17.19 -16.54
C ILE A 18 2.33 -18.18 -17.04
N GLY A 19 2.59 -18.84 -18.16
CA GLY A 19 1.70 -19.82 -18.76
C GLY A 19 0.32 -19.26 -19.07
N THR A 20 -0.71 -20.01 -18.74
CA THR A 20 -2.11 -19.65 -18.98
C THR A 20 -2.77 -18.95 -17.76
N TYR A 21 -2.01 -18.61 -16.72
CA TYR A 21 -2.56 -18.11 -15.45
C TYR A 21 -3.48 -16.90 -15.64
N TYR A 22 -3.08 -15.94 -16.48
CA TYR A 22 -3.88 -14.74 -16.75
C TYR A 22 -4.72 -14.82 -18.02
N GLN A 23 -4.84 -15.99 -18.66
CA GLN A 23 -5.55 -16.15 -19.93
C GLN A 23 -7.00 -15.66 -19.89
N ALA A 24 -7.68 -15.84 -18.76
CA ALA A 24 -9.06 -15.38 -18.59
C ALA A 24 -9.21 -13.85 -18.60
N ALA A 25 -8.11 -13.12 -18.46
CA ALA A 25 -8.06 -11.66 -18.51
C ALA A 25 -7.63 -11.10 -19.87
N ASP A 26 -7.20 -11.96 -20.79
CA ASP A 26 -6.71 -11.53 -22.09
C ASP A 26 -7.77 -10.78 -22.90
N GLY A 27 -7.36 -9.65 -23.49
CA GLY A 27 -8.22 -8.78 -24.30
C GLY A 27 -9.25 -7.97 -23.52
N LYS A 28 -9.41 -8.20 -22.22
CA LYS A 28 -10.32 -7.42 -21.36
C LYS A 28 -9.75 -6.05 -21.02
N LYS A 29 -10.66 -5.11 -20.67
CA LYS A 29 -10.31 -3.72 -20.33
C LYS A 29 -11.23 -3.18 -19.23
N GLY A 30 -10.79 -2.13 -18.54
CA GLY A 30 -11.60 -1.43 -17.54
C GLY A 30 -12.12 -2.37 -16.45
N ALA A 31 -13.40 -2.25 -16.14
CA ALA A 31 -14.06 -3.04 -15.10
C ALA A 31 -14.01 -4.56 -15.38
N GLU A 32 -14.20 -4.97 -16.64
CA GLU A 32 -14.13 -6.39 -17.00
C GLU A 32 -12.74 -6.99 -16.75
N LEU A 33 -11.68 -6.24 -17.03
CA LEU A 33 -10.31 -6.66 -16.74
C LEU A 33 -10.10 -6.79 -15.23
N LYS A 34 -10.57 -5.80 -14.47
CA LYS A 34 -10.44 -5.81 -13.00
C LYS A 34 -11.15 -7.02 -12.39
N THR A 35 -12.39 -7.27 -12.78
CA THR A 35 -13.16 -8.43 -12.29
C THR A 35 -12.52 -9.76 -12.70
N ALA A 36 -12.00 -9.87 -13.92
CA ALA A 36 -11.29 -11.07 -14.34
C ALA A 36 -10.00 -11.30 -13.52
N LEU A 37 -9.25 -10.25 -13.24
CA LEU A 37 -8.09 -10.32 -12.37
C LEU A 37 -8.48 -10.69 -10.94
N PHE A 38 -9.54 -10.12 -10.40
CA PHE A 38 -10.09 -10.51 -9.10
C PHE A 38 -10.36 -12.01 -9.04
N GLN A 39 -11.05 -12.58 -10.03
CA GLN A 39 -11.35 -14.01 -10.08
C GLN A 39 -10.09 -14.89 -10.14
N ILE A 40 -9.02 -14.39 -10.74
CA ILE A 40 -7.73 -15.12 -10.87
C ILE A 40 -6.94 -15.05 -9.57
N ILE A 41 -6.80 -13.87 -8.95
CA ILE A 41 -5.84 -13.64 -7.86
C ILE A 41 -6.44 -13.73 -6.46
N SER A 42 -7.78 -13.63 -6.31
CA SER A 42 -8.42 -13.69 -5.00
C SER A 42 -8.34 -15.06 -4.31
N PRO A 43 -8.36 -16.20 -5.02
CA PRO A 43 -8.12 -17.50 -4.39
C PRO A 43 -6.66 -17.62 -3.95
N HIS A 44 -6.41 -17.48 -2.65
CA HIS A 44 -5.06 -17.63 -2.08
C HIS A 44 -5.11 -18.36 -0.74
N VAL A 45 -3.94 -18.81 -0.28
CA VAL A 45 -3.81 -19.45 1.03
C VAL A 45 -3.85 -18.37 2.11
N VAL A 46 -4.84 -18.46 2.99
CA VAL A 46 -4.94 -17.59 4.16
C VAL A 46 -4.02 -18.11 5.26
N LEU A 47 -3.06 -17.30 5.67
CA LEU A 47 -2.12 -17.63 6.73
C LEU A 47 -2.74 -17.38 8.12
N THR A 48 -2.19 -18.02 9.13
CA THR A 48 -2.41 -17.58 10.51
C THR A 48 -1.63 -16.28 10.76
N TYR A 49 -2.23 -15.34 11.49
CA TYR A 49 -1.53 -14.10 11.80
C TYR A 49 -0.28 -14.34 12.64
N THR A 50 -0.35 -15.29 13.56
CA THR A 50 0.77 -15.81 14.36
C THR A 50 0.63 -17.32 14.47
N PRO A 51 1.64 -18.12 14.07
CA PRO A 51 2.99 -17.71 13.62
C PRO A 51 3.10 -17.43 12.12
N GLY A 52 2.14 -17.82 11.27
CA GLY A 52 2.29 -17.95 9.83
C GLY A 52 2.83 -16.68 9.12
N VAL A 53 2.26 -15.50 9.42
CA VAL A 53 2.76 -14.23 8.83
C VAL A 53 4.18 -13.93 9.27
N TRP A 54 4.53 -14.18 10.53
CA TRP A 54 5.90 -14.00 11.02
C TRP A 54 6.90 -14.91 10.31
N GLU A 55 6.53 -16.20 10.15
CA GLU A 55 7.37 -17.18 9.45
C GLU A 55 7.60 -16.75 7.99
N ALA A 56 6.55 -16.27 7.33
CA ALA A 56 6.64 -15.80 5.96
C ALA A 56 7.54 -14.54 5.84
N ILE A 57 7.30 -13.50 6.63
CA ILE A 57 8.13 -12.28 6.65
C ILE A 57 9.61 -12.63 6.87
N ASN A 58 9.89 -13.48 7.85
CA ASN A 58 11.26 -13.93 8.14
C ASN A 58 11.88 -14.84 7.07
N ALA A 59 11.15 -15.19 6.03
CA ALA A 59 11.64 -15.99 4.92
C ALA A 59 11.76 -15.19 3.60
N ILE A 60 10.88 -14.21 3.37
CA ILE A 60 10.78 -13.53 2.08
C ILE A 60 11.22 -12.07 2.11
N ASP A 61 11.11 -11.39 3.25
CA ASP A 61 11.44 -9.96 3.38
C ASP A 61 12.85 -9.77 3.95
N ILE A 62 13.82 -10.47 3.38
CA ILE A 62 15.23 -10.43 3.76
C ILE A 62 16.04 -9.76 2.67
N ARG A 63 16.86 -8.79 3.04
CA ARG A 63 17.84 -8.14 2.15
C ARG A 63 19.05 -9.04 1.91
N ASP A 64 19.85 -8.71 0.92
CA ASP A 64 21.09 -9.45 0.60
C ASP A 64 22.09 -9.48 1.75
N ASP A 65 22.03 -8.51 2.67
CA ASP A 65 22.88 -8.45 3.88
C ASP A 65 22.33 -9.33 5.03
N GLY A 66 21.21 -10.00 4.83
CA GLY A 66 20.59 -10.87 5.82
C GLY A 66 19.67 -10.15 6.83
N CYS A 67 19.52 -8.83 6.72
CA CYS A 67 18.61 -8.06 7.57
C CYS A 67 17.19 -8.03 7.00
N ILE A 68 16.22 -7.78 7.87
CA ILE A 68 14.83 -7.54 7.47
C ILE A 68 14.73 -6.26 6.62
N TRP A 69 13.90 -6.29 5.59
CA TRP A 69 13.62 -5.15 4.75
C TRP A 69 12.59 -4.23 5.42
N ASP A 70 13.02 -3.08 5.91
CA ASP A 70 12.13 -2.05 6.43
C ASP A 70 11.78 -1.05 5.32
N ILE A 71 10.48 -0.89 5.07
CA ILE A 71 10.00 0.02 4.00
C ILE A 71 9.80 1.47 4.48
N TYR A 72 10.00 1.75 5.76
CA TYR A 72 9.78 3.08 6.32
C TYR A 72 11.03 3.78 6.84
N SER A 73 12.08 3.04 7.15
CA SER A 73 13.31 3.61 7.71
C SER A 73 14.55 2.90 7.20
N ASP A 74 15.54 3.66 6.74
CA ASP A 74 16.80 3.13 6.22
C ASP A 74 17.86 2.93 7.32
N ILE A 75 17.63 3.43 8.53
CA ILE A 75 18.56 3.22 9.65
C ILE A 75 18.40 1.86 10.31
N SER A 76 17.32 1.15 10.01
CA SER A 76 16.98 -0.13 10.63
C SER A 76 17.84 -1.25 10.06
N SER A 77 18.42 -2.07 10.94
CA SER A 77 19.20 -3.27 10.60
C SER A 77 18.73 -4.44 11.44
N PHE A 78 17.46 -4.82 11.26
CA PHE A 78 16.81 -5.84 12.07
C PHE A 78 17.27 -7.25 11.71
N THR A 79 17.69 -8.00 12.70
CA THR A 79 17.98 -9.43 12.59
C THR A 79 16.65 -10.21 12.58
N PRO A 80 16.37 -11.03 11.55
CA PRO A 80 15.16 -11.82 11.48
C PRO A 80 14.92 -12.63 12.77
N LYS A 81 13.67 -12.66 13.23
CA LYS A 81 13.21 -13.31 14.45
C LYS A 81 13.74 -12.72 15.77
N THR A 82 14.97 -12.22 15.79
CA THR A 82 15.61 -11.66 17.00
C THR A 82 14.99 -10.31 17.35
N ASP A 83 14.91 -9.41 16.37
CA ASP A 83 14.42 -8.05 16.56
C ASP A 83 12.92 -7.93 16.22
N GLN A 84 12.23 -9.05 16.14
CA GLN A 84 10.79 -9.13 15.96
C GLN A 84 10.07 -8.59 17.20
N ASP A 85 8.99 -7.84 16.99
CA ASP A 85 8.12 -7.35 18.06
C ASP A 85 7.40 -8.50 18.77
N HIS A 86 7.78 -8.75 20.01
CA HIS A 86 7.16 -9.73 20.91
C HIS A 86 6.21 -9.10 21.94
N GLY A 87 5.82 -7.83 21.74
CA GLY A 87 4.91 -7.11 22.62
C GLY A 87 5.58 -6.42 23.81
N ALA A 88 6.91 -6.40 23.87
CA ALA A 88 7.62 -5.61 24.88
C ALA A 88 7.42 -4.11 24.64
N GLU A 89 7.46 -3.32 25.71
CA GLU A 89 7.55 -1.87 25.56
C GLU A 89 8.91 -1.51 24.99
N VAL A 90 8.91 -0.88 23.81
CA VAL A 90 10.10 -0.35 23.16
C VAL A 90 9.82 1.08 22.74
N ASP A 91 10.72 1.96 23.09
CA ASP A 91 10.57 3.39 22.97
C ASP A 91 11.66 3.95 22.05
N GLY A 92 11.43 3.83 20.74
CA GLY A 92 12.34 4.40 19.76
C GLY A 92 12.42 3.66 18.45
N GLU A 93 12.95 4.34 17.46
CA GLU A 93 13.25 3.81 16.14
C GLU A 93 14.48 2.91 16.17
N GLY A 94 14.52 1.87 15.33
CA GLY A 94 15.63 0.94 15.24
C GLY A 94 15.63 -0.17 16.30
N MET A 95 14.58 -0.28 17.12
CA MET A 95 14.56 -1.25 18.23
C MET A 95 13.98 -2.60 17.82
N VAL A 96 12.81 -2.61 17.20
CA VAL A 96 12.13 -3.84 16.74
C VAL A 96 11.30 -3.55 15.49
N TYR A 97 11.09 -4.59 14.67
CA TYR A 97 10.15 -4.53 13.55
C TYR A 97 8.83 -5.20 13.90
N ASN A 98 7.75 -4.67 13.33
CA ASN A 98 6.43 -5.26 13.42
C ASN A 98 5.78 -5.46 12.03
N ARG A 99 4.52 -5.83 12.00
CA ARG A 99 3.75 -6.08 10.78
C ARG A 99 2.93 -4.86 10.43
N GLU A 100 3.30 -4.19 9.36
CA GLU A 100 2.54 -3.09 8.80
C GLU A 100 1.48 -3.57 7.82
N HIS A 101 0.25 -3.12 8.00
CA HIS A 101 -0.81 -3.24 7.02
C HIS A 101 -0.83 -1.98 6.15
N ILE A 102 -0.37 -2.05 4.90
CA ILE A 102 -0.39 -0.92 3.97
C ILE A 102 -1.79 -0.33 3.86
N ILE A 103 -2.80 -1.17 3.67
CA ILE A 103 -4.20 -0.78 3.89
C ILE A 103 -4.52 -1.08 5.36
N PRO A 104 -4.74 -0.05 6.20
CA PRO A 104 -4.98 -0.26 7.62
C PRO A 104 -6.13 -1.21 7.89
N LYS A 105 -5.92 -2.12 8.82
CA LYS A 105 -6.98 -3.06 9.21
C LYS A 105 -8.27 -2.38 9.66
N SER A 106 -8.19 -1.18 10.20
CA SER A 106 -9.35 -0.38 10.59
C SER A 106 -10.19 0.11 9.41
N TRP A 107 -9.66 0.04 8.17
CA TRP A 107 -10.37 0.47 6.98
C TRP A 107 -11.23 -0.64 6.37
N PHE A 108 -10.87 -1.89 6.52
CA PHE A 108 -11.67 -3.01 6.02
C PHE A 108 -12.47 -3.72 7.11
N ASN A 109 -12.15 -3.52 8.39
CA ASN A 109 -13.04 -3.86 9.48
C ASN A 109 -12.77 -3.02 10.73
N GLU A 110 -13.85 -2.53 11.33
CA GLU A 110 -13.81 -1.87 12.62
C GLU A 110 -14.06 -2.88 13.75
N GLY A 111 -13.05 -3.10 14.59
CA GLY A 111 -13.20 -3.88 15.80
C GLY A 111 -12.54 -5.26 15.77
N SER A 112 -13.02 -6.16 16.60
CA SER A 112 -12.40 -7.47 16.84
C SER A 112 -12.52 -8.47 15.69
N GLY A 113 -13.34 -8.17 14.68
CA GLY A 113 -13.56 -9.07 13.54
C GLY A 113 -12.62 -8.88 12.36
N ALA A 114 -11.59 -8.01 12.45
CA ALA A 114 -10.63 -7.80 11.34
C ALA A 114 -9.88 -9.09 10.98
N THR A 115 -9.67 -9.97 11.95
CA THR A 115 -9.00 -11.26 11.77
C THR A 115 -9.79 -12.27 10.93
N ASP A 116 -11.07 -12.04 10.72
CA ASP A 116 -11.95 -12.93 9.96
C ASP A 116 -11.88 -12.68 8.46
N TYR A 117 -11.18 -11.62 8.05
CA TYR A 117 -11.04 -11.25 6.65
C TYR A 117 -9.72 -11.79 6.07
N PRO A 118 -9.73 -12.39 4.86
CA PRO A 118 -8.53 -12.97 4.26
C PRO A 118 -7.42 -11.93 4.05
N MET A 119 -7.78 -10.67 3.79
CA MET A 119 -6.83 -9.57 3.64
C MET A 119 -6.03 -9.29 4.92
N TYR A 120 -6.49 -9.73 6.08
CA TYR A 120 -5.79 -9.51 7.36
C TYR A 120 -4.41 -10.15 7.41
N THR A 121 -4.20 -11.22 6.65
CA THR A 121 -2.95 -11.98 6.63
C THR A 121 -2.32 -12.10 5.24
N ASP A 122 -2.79 -11.28 4.29
CA ASP A 122 -2.27 -11.28 2.93
C ASP A 122 -0.90 -10.59 2.87
N LEU A 123 0.13 -11.36 2.53
CA LEU A 123 1.51 -10.90 2.45
C LEU A 123 1.78 -9.86 1.36
N HIS A 124 0.86 -9.70 0.40
CA HIS A 124 1.03 -8.66 -0.62
C HIS A 124 0.81 -7.24 -0.08
N HIS A 125 0.25 -7.11 1.14
CA HIS A 125 0.13 -5.81 1.79
C HIS A 125 0.58 -5.79 3.26
N LEU A 126 1.16 -6.89 3.73
CA LEU A 126 1.80 -6.97 5.03
C LEU A 126 3.31 -6.91 4.87
N PHE A 127 3.92 -5.90 5.43
CA PHE A 127 5.36 -5.68 5.37
C PHE A 127 5.97 -5.57 6.77
N PRO A 128 7.21 -6.01 6.95
CA PRO A 128 7.95 -5.63 8.14
C PRO A 128 8.31 -4.15 8.09
N THR A 129 8.14 -3.46 9.19
CA THR A 129 8.57 -2.06 9.34
C THR A 129 9.02 -1.81 10.76
N ASP A 130 9.85 -0.78 10.93
CA ASP A 130 10.14 -0.26 12.25
C ASP A 130 8.85 0.04 13.02
N ARG A 131 8.74 -0.54 14.23
CA ARG A 131 7.52 -0.41 15.05
C ARG A 131 7.21 1.04 15.42
N PHE A 132 8.22 1.84 15.69
CA PHE A 132 8.05 3.25 16.07
C PHE A 132 7.54 4.07 14.89
N VAL A 133 8.11 3.85 13.70
CA VAL A 133 7.67 4.53 12.47
C VAL A 133 6.28 4.06 12.04
N ASN A 134 5.99 2.76 12.19
CA ASN A 134 4.63 2.24 11.98
C ASN A 134 3.61 2.89 12.94
N ALA A 135 3.95 3.03 14.21
CA ALA A 135 3.10 3.74 15.17
C ALA A 135 2.91 5.23 14.80
N MET A 136 3.94 5.86 14.21
CA MET A 136 3.83 7.23 13.69
C MET A 136 2.85 7.30 12.51
N ARG A 137 2.89 6.31 11.60
CA ARG A 137 1.96 6.19 10.49
C ARG A 137 0.54 5.95 10.99
N SER A 138 0.35 5.09 11.99
CA SER A 138 -0.97 4.75 12.52
C SER A 138 -1.93 4.27 11.40
N ASN A 139 -3.10 4.88 11.25
CA ASN A 139 -4.05 4.62 10.16
C ASN A 139 -4.26 5.86 9.26
N TYR A 140 -3.30 6.76 9.25
CA TYR A 140 -3.35 7.90 8.34
C TYR A 140 -3.15 7.45 6.90
N PRO A 141 -3.77 8.13 5.92
CA PRO A 141 -3.57 7.84 4.52
C PRO A 141 -2.14 8.18 4.10
N PHE A 142 -1.67 7.49 3.08
CA PHE A 142 -0.46 7.90 2.41
C PHE A 142 -0.68 9.19 1.63
N GLY A 143 0.34 10.04 1.59
CA GLY A 143 0.29 11.30 0.87
C GLY A 143 1.64 12.00 0.83
N GLU A 144 1.70 13.11 0.15
CA GLU A 144 2.83 14.02 0.19
C GLU A 144 2.62 15.03 1.31
N VAL A 145 3.61 15.22 2.16
CA VAL A 145 3.59 16.24 3.22
C VAL A 145 3.89 17.62 2.63
N ASP A 146 3.18 18.63 3.09
CA ASP A 146 3.38 20.02 2.67
C ASP A 146 4.81 20.50 2.98
N LYS A 147 5.55 20.80 1.93
CA LYS A 147 6.95 21.24 2.04
C LYS A 147 7.12 22.68 2.56
N SER A 148 6.03 23.42 2.66
CA SER A 148 6.03 24.78 3.24
C SER A 148 5.94 24.78 4.76
N THR A 149 5.72 23.61 5.38
CA THR A 149 5.64 23.42 6.82
C THR A 149 6.58 22.31 7.28
N ASP A 150 7.05 22.40 8.52
CA ASP A 150 7.77 21.29 9.10
C ASP A 150 6.85 20.09 9.31
N PRO A 151 7.32 18.86 9.09
CA PRO A 151 6.56 17.67 9.40
C PRO A 151 6.26 17.61 10.90
N THR A 152 5.08 17.12 11.25
CA THR A 152 4.70 16.94 12.67
C THR A 152 5.60 15.90 13.35
N LYS A 153 5.99 14.86 12.61
CA LYS A 153 6.95 13.82 12.98
C LYS A 153 7.67 13.33 11.73
N GLN A 154 8.84 12.75 11.92
CA GLN A 154 9.58 12.06 10.85
C GLN A 154 10.42 10.93 11.42
N SER A 155 10.82 9.98 10.58
CA SER A 155 11.85 8.99 10.88
C SER A 155 13.20 9.65 11.13
N ALA A 156 14.11 8.97 11.80
CA ALA A 156 15.41 9.54 12.16
C ALA A 156 16.26 9.91 10.95
N ASP A 157 16.10 9.18 9.84
CA ASP A 157 16.70 9.51 8.54
C ASP A 157 15.99 10.64 7.79
N GLY A 158 14.79 11.02 8.24
CA GLY A 158 13.95 12.05 7.62
C GLY A 158 13.26 11.64 6.32
N PHE A 159 13.31 10.36 5.94
CA PHE A 159 12.72 9.88 4.70
C PHE A 159 11.22 9.65 4.82
N SER A 160 10.78 9.07 5.94
CA SER A 160 9.34 8.96 6.23
C SER A 160 8.85 10.12 7.09
N LYS A 161 7.70 10.68 6.73
CA LYS A 161 7.17 11.89 7.38
C LYS A 161 5.69 11.77 7.67
N PHE A 162 5.28 12.35 8.77
CA PHE A 162 3.88 12.54 9.11
C PHE A 162 3.61 14.04 9.27
N GLY A 163 2.60 14.55 8.56
CA GLY A 163 2.34 15.98 8.59
C GLY A 163 1.05 16.39 7.90
N ILE A 164 0.93 17.69 7.65
CA ILE A 164 -0.18 18.25 6.86
C ILE A 164 0.00 17.83 5.41
N ALA A 165 -1.09 17.44 4.76
CA ALA A 165 -1.09 17.06 3.35
C ALA A 165 -0.72 18.26 2.46
N ASP A 166 0.09 18.02 1.43
CA ASP A 166 0.38 19.02 0.39
C ASP A 166 -0.93 19.47 -0.26
N PRO A 167 -1.21 20.78 -0.28
CA PRO A 167 -2.44 21.31 -0.87
C PRO A 167 -2.67 20.91 -2.34
N SER A 168 -1.60 20.63 -3.09
CA SER A 168 -1.68 20.20 -4.48
C SER A 168 -2.32 18.84 -4.68
N LEU A 169 -2.43 18.02 -3.62
CA LEU A 169 -3.14 16.75 -3.66
C LEU A 169 -4.65 16.94 -3.81
N GLY A 170 -5.20 18.09 -3.43
CA GLY A 170 -6.64 18.29 -3.37
C GLY A 170 -7.33 17.52 -2.25
N TYR A 171 -6.56 17.00 -1.29
CA TYR A 171 -7.07 16.34 -0.11
C TYR A 171 -7.46 17.36 0.95
N THR A 172 -8.75 17.44 1.25
CA THR A 172 -9.30 18.39 2.23
C THR A 172 -10.21 17.70 3.20
N LEU A 173 -10.11 18.07 4.48
CA LEU A 173 -11.04 17.68 5.51
C LEU A 173 -11.94 18.86 5.92
N THR A 174 -13.14 18.56 6.38
CA THR A 174 -14.12 19.55 6.84
C THR A 174 -13.59 20.43 7.98
N ASN A 175 -12.62 19.95 8.75
CA ASN A 175 -11.94 20.68 9.83
C ASN A 175 -10.63 21.38 9.41
N GLY A 176 -10.30 21.35 8.14
CA GLY A 176 -9.23 22.15 7.53
C GLY A 176 -7.80 21.62 7.68
N LYS A 177 -7.57 20.44 8.28
CA LYS A 177 -6.21 19.88 8.43
C LYS A 177 -6.16 18.42 8.03
N ALA A 178 -6.11 18.16 6.74
CA ALA A 178 -5.79 16.84 6.23
C ALA A 178 -4.37 16.45 6.66
N ARG A 179 -4.21 15.25 7.19
CA ARG A 179 -2.91 14.70 7.59
C ARG A 179 -2.64 13.43 6.83
N VAL A 180 -1.38 13.28 6.43
CA VAL A 180 -0.90 12.14 5.66
C VAL A 180 0.42 11.62 6.24
N PHE A 181 0.70 10.38 5.89
CA PHE A 181 2.02 9.80 6.07
C PHE A 181 2.69 9.70 4.69
N GLU A 182 3.82 10.35 4.53
CA GLU A 182 4.68 10.28 3.36
C GLU A 182 5.77 9.25 3.63
N PRO A 183 5.76 8.10 2.94
CA PRO A 183 6.79 7.09 3.09
C PRO A 183 8.06 7.50 2.36
N ASN A 184 9.17 6.79 2.63
CA ASN A 184 10.40 6.91 1.87
C ASN A 184 10.11 6.82 0.36
N ASP A 185 10.72 7.74 -0.39
CA ASP A 185 10.53 7.88 -1.85
C ASP A 185 10.82 6.59 -2.63
N GLU A 186 11.73 5.76 -2.12
CA GLU A 186 12.09 4.48 -2.73
C GLU A 186 10.87 3.54 -2.82
N PHE A 187 10.05 3.51 -1.78
CA PHE A 187 8.94 2.58 -1.66
C PHE A 187 7.58 3.13 -2.12
N LYS A 188 7.48 4.39 -2.51
CA LYS A 188 6.23 4.99 -2.99
C LYS A 188 5.57 4.19 -4.12
N GLY A 189 6.40 3.72 -5.07
CA GLY A 189 5.91 2.90 -6.17
C GLY A 189 5.43 1.52 -5.75
N ASP A 190 6.09 0.89 -4.78
CA ASP A 190 5.68 -0.39 -4.22
C ASP A 190 4.36 -0.25 -3.47
N ILE A 191 4.23 0.75 -2.62
CA ILE A 191 3.01 1.08 -1.91
C ILE A 191 1.85 1.33 -2.87
N ALA A 192 2.08 2.05 -3.97
CA ALA A 192 1.06 2.26 -4.98
C ALA A 192 0.60 0.94 -5.62
N ARG A 193 1.52 0.04 -5.97
CA ARG A 193 1.20 -1.28 -6.50
C ARG A 193 0.42 -2.13 -5.51
N VAL A 194 0.81 -2.10 -4.25
CA VAL A 194 0.07 -2.77 -3.16
C VAL A 194 -1.35 -2.26 -3.07
N CYS A 195 -1.56 -0.95 -3.11
CA CYS A 195 -2.90 -0.36 -3.09
C CYS A 195 -3.75 -0.85 -4.27
N PHE A 196 -3.18 -0.87 -5.49
CA PHE A 196 -3.89 -1.38 -6.67
C PHE A 196 -4.15 -2.89 -6.60
N TYR A 197 -3.22 -3.67 -6.05
CA TYR A 197 -3.43 -5.08 -5.78
C TYR A 197 -4.63 -5.28 -4.86
N MET A 198 -4.66 -4.60 -3.71
CA MET A 198 -5.74 -4.72 -2.73
C MET A 198 -7.10 -4.33 -3.32
N ALA A 199 -7.13 -3.26 -4.10
CA ALA A 199 -8.34 -2.83 -4.81
C ALA A 199 -8.85 -3.88 -5.81
N THR A 200 -7.97 -4.73 -6.33
CA THR A 200 -8.30 -5.76 -7.30
C THR A 200 -8.61 -7.09 -6.63
N ALA A 201 -7.73 -7.57 -5.76
CA ALA A 201 -7.86 -8.87 -5.10
C ALA A 201 -9.07 -8.95 -4.16
N TYR A 202 -9.55 -7.81 -3.69
CA TYR A 202 -10.66 -7.70 -2.74
C TYR A 202 -11.87 -6.93 -3.29
N GLU A 203 -12.07 -6.97 -4.60
CA GLU A 203 -13.17 -6.28 -5.28
C GLU A 203 -14.55 -6.60 -4.72
N ALA A 204 -14.76 -7.84 -4.27
CA ALA A 204 -16.06 -8.26 -3.70
C ALA A 204 -16.24 -7.89 -2.22
N TYR A 205 -15.19 -7.47 -1.55
CA TYR A 205 -15.27 -7.11 -0.14
C TYR A 205 -15.67 -5.66 0.00
N LYS A 206 -16.88 -5.45 0.52
CA LYS A 206 -17.31 -4.13 0.97
C LYS A 206 -16.65 -3.82 2.31
N SER A 207 -16.30 -2.58 2.55
CA SER A 207 -15.94 -2.13 3.89
C SER A 207 -17.03 -2.57 4.86
N GLY A 208 -16.66 -3.25 5.93
CA GLY A 208 -17.60 -3.82 6.90
C GLY A 208 -18.59 -2.76 7.36
N GLY A 209 -19.84 -3.01 7.03
CA GLY A 209 -20.93 -2.06 7.16
C GLY A 209 -21.02 -1.48 8.54
N GLY A 210 -20.78 -0.29 8.69
CA GLY A 210 -21.26 0.36 9.86
C GLY A 210 -20.44 1.45 10.35
N LYS A 211 -20.28 2.39 10.31
CA LYS A 211 -19.76 3.70 10.68
C LYS A 211 -18.64 4.08 9.75
N ASP A 212 -18.99 5.03 9.00
CA ASP A 212 -18.17 5.84 8.17
C ASP A 212 -16.97 6.41 8.97
N ARG A 213 -16.06 5.52 9.30
CA ARG A 213 -14.68 5.82 9.63
C ARG A 213 -13.81 5.54 8.44
N SER A 214 -14.44 5.29 7.30
CA SER A 214 -13.71 5.46 6.09
C SER A 214 -13.09 6.82 6.21
N PRO A 215 -11.82 6.90 6.43
CA PRO A 215 -11.18 8.16 6.34
C PRO A 215 -11.63 8.71 5.00
N GLU A 216 -11.98 9.95 4.99
CA GLU A 216 -12.30 10.71 3.78
C GLU A 216 -11.23 10.50 2.70
N ASP A 217 -10.27 9.62 2.96
CA ASP A 217 -9.00 9.40 2.32
C ASP A 217 -8.95 8.19 1.42
N TRP A 218 -9.52 7.06 1.86
CA TRP A 218 -9.50 5.79 1.15
C TRP A 218 -10.88 5.18 1.26
N ASP A 219 -11.64 5.28 0.20
CA ASP A 219 -13.00 4.77 0.20
C ASP A 219 -13.05 3.39 -0.43
N HIS A 220 -13.48 2.42 0.36
CA HIS A 220 -13.77 1.06 -0.10
C HIS A 220 -15.18 0.90 -0.64
N SER A 221 -15.98 1.97 -0.69
CA SER A 221 -17.32 1.89 -1.24
C SER A 221 -17.30 1.82 -2.76
N ASP A 222 -18.29 1.12 -3.32
CA ASP A 222 -18.57 1.13 -4.74
C ASP A 222 -18.86 2.56 -5.19
N LYS A 223 -17.92 3.21 -5.86
CA LYS A 223 -18.14 4.52 -6.46
C LYS A 223 -18.16 4.41 -7.96
N THR A 224 -19.18 5.04 -8.51
CA THR A 224 -19.33 5.15 -9.94
C THR A 224 -18.30 6.13 -10.49
N MET A 225 -17.52 5.72 -11.46
CA MET A 225 -16.62 6.57 -12.21
C MET A 225 -17.39 7.55 -13.09
N LEU A 226 -16.72 8.58 -13.58
CA LEU A 226 -17.29 9.56 -14.49
C LEU A 226 -17.89 8.97 -15.79
N ASP A 227 -17.44 7.78 -16.18
CA ASP A 227 -17.93 7.03 -17.34
C ASP A 227 -19.07 6.06 -17.00
N GLY A 228 -19.55 6.06 -15.75
CA GLY A 228 -20.59 5.16 -15.28
C GLY A 228 -20.10 3.79 -14.81
N THR A 229 -18.82 3.50 -14.92
CA THR A 229 -18.25 2.26 -14.36
C THR A 229 -18.12 2.36 -12.84
N VAL A 230 -18.34 1.26 -12.15
CA VAL A 230 -18.13 1.19 -10.70
C VAL A 230 -16.65 0.97 -10.46
N TYR A 231 -16.02 1.97 -9.87
CA TYR A 231 -14.63 1.88 -9.46
C TYR A 231 -14.57 2.00 -7.95
N PRO A 232 -14.32 0.92 -7.28
CA PRO A 232 -14.10 0.97 -5.85
C PRO A 232 -12.72 1.55 -5.56
N PHE A 233 -12.56 2.04 -4.36
CA PHE A 233 -11.35 2.13 -3.60
C PHE A 233 -10.68 3.49 -3.47
N PHE A 234 -10.54 4.31 -4.49
CA PHE A 234 -9.73 5.52 -4.31
C PHE A 234 -10.51 6.78 -4.60
N LYS A 235 -10.45 7.71 -3.68
CA LYS A 235 -10.85 9.08 -3.97
C LYS A 235 -9.97 9.65 -5.08
N PRO A 236 -10.46 10.59 -5.89
CA PRO A 236 -9.71 11.10 -7.04
C PRO A 236 -8.30 11.59 -6.71
N TRP A 237 -8.11 12.24 -5.57
CA TRP A 237 -6.80 12.72 -5.14
C TRP A 237 -5.82 11.56 -4.87
N ALA A 238 -6.29 10.51 -4.18
CA ALA A 238 -5.48 9.35 -3.87
C ALA A 238 -5.11 8.57 -5.12
N LEU A 239 -6.07 8.35 -6.03
CA LEU A 239 -5.81 7.68 -7.31
C LEU A 239 -4.77 8.43 -8.13
N THR A 240 -4.89 9.76 -8.24
CA THR A 240 -3.93 10.60 -8.97
C THR A 240 -2.53 10.49 -8.38
N MET A 241 -2.42 10.52 -7.06
CA MET A 241 -1.14 10.39 -6.36
C MET A 241 -0.52 9.00 -6.57
N LEU A 242 -1.29 7.94 -6.38
CA LEU A 242 -0.81 6.56 -6.54
C LEU A 242 -0.37 6.27 -7.97
N LEU A 243 -1.10 6.75 -8.97
CA LEU A 243 -0.68 6.64 -10.37
C LEU A 243 0.66 7.36 -10.59
N ARG A 244 0.83 8.56 -10.05
CA ARG A 244 2.10 9.30 -10.13
C ARG A 244 3.25 8.52 -9.49
N TRP A 245 3.05 7.96 -8.31
CA TRP A 245 4.04 7.15 -7.62
C TRP A 245 4.44 5.89 -8.41
N ALA A 246 3.45 5.17 -8.93
CA ALA A 246 3.69 3.99 -9.77
C ALA A 246 4.52 4.32 -11.03
N PHE A 247 4.22 5.43 -11.71
CA PHE A 247 4.95 5.85 -12.91
C PHE A 247 6.40 6.27 -12.62
N VAL A 248 6.65 6.99 -11.53
CA VAL A 248 8.02 7.42 -11.15
C VAL A 248 8.90 6.22 -10.86
N SER A 249 8.39 5.20 -10.18
CA SER A 249 9.11 3.96 -9.89
C SER A 249 9.50 3.21 -11.17
N ILE A 250 8.59 3.08 -12.13
CA ILE A 250 8.88 2.45 -13.43
C ILE A 250 9.98 3.20 -14.20
N ALA A 251 10.01 4.52 -14.11
CA ALA A 251 11.02 5.34 -14.76
C ALA A 251 12.42 5.15 -14.13
N ARG A 252 12.50 4.93 -12.81
CA ARG A 252 13.76 4.64 -12.11
C ARG A 252 14.34 3.29 -12.51
N VAL A 253 13.52 2.25 -12.58
CA VAL A 253 13.94 0.90 -13.03
C VAL A 253 14.50 0.94 -14.46
N LYS A 254 13.86 1.69 -15.38
CA LYS A 254 14.36 1.85 -16.76
C LYS A 254 15.68 2.61 -16.86
N LYS A 255 15.98 3.50 -15.91
CA LYS A 255 17.29 4.19 -15.86
C LYS A 255 18.40 3.26 -15.34
N SER A 256 18.13 2.45 -14.34
CA SER A 256 19.09 1.49 -13.80
C SER A 256 19.49 0.43 -14.81
N SER A 257 18.55 -0.06 -15.63
CA SER A 257 18.84 -1.07 -16.68
C SER A 257 19.58 -0.53 -17.91
N ARG A 258 19.82 0.79 -18.02
CA ARG A 258 20.59 1.40 -19.12
C ARG A 258 22.03 1.75 -18.76
N VAL A 259 22.44 1.50 -17.53
CA VAL A 259 23.79 1.83 -17.00
C VAL A 259 24.59 0.55 -16.73
N SER A 260 24.04 -0.63 -16.99
CA SER A 260 24.73 -1.93 -16.91
C SER A 260 25.07 -2.48 -18.28
#